data_3310ff191e96a9ee5c49a121da0efda9
#
_entry.id   3310ff191e96a9ee5c49a121da0efda9
#
_cell.length_a   1.000
_cell.length_b   1.000
_cell.length_c   1.000
_cell.angle_alpha   90.00
_cell.angle_beta   90.00
_cell.angle_gamma   90.00
#
_symmetry.space_group_name_H-M   'P 1'
#
loop_
_entity.id
_entity.type
_entity.pdbx_description
1 polymer ?
#
loop_
_entity_poly.entity_id
_entity_poly.type
_entity_poly.pdbx_seq_one_letter_code
_entity_poly.pdbx_strand_id
1 'polypeptide(L)'
;MCIRDRRYIEAFIIIIWAHSHKEKNRYLEGAYTGFGMPKGELKAIIIKGFPLMFNEVLWAAGMTTVTQCYSIRGLEVVAGLNIATTITNLFNIIYIQLGACISIVVGQYLGAGELKKAKDADNKMIVFSVFCCALVAGVMLVIGRFFPQIYNTSEQIKELATSFIAVSAIIMPFCSFSHASYFTLRSGGKTLVTFLFDSVFTWVVVVPIAFVLAHYTCLLYTSDAADDLT
;
A
#
# COMPACT_ATOMS: atom_id res chain seq x y z
N MET A 1 23.77 4.30 -5.48
CA MET A 1 23.07 5.18 -4.53
C MET A 1 22.09 4.33 -3.72
N CYS A 2 22.35 4.18 -2.42
CA CYS A 2 21.58 3.26 -1.58
C CYS A 2 20.17 3.82 -1.33
N ILE A 3 19.15 2.97 -1.25
CA ILE A 3 17.75 3.40 -0.96
C ILE A 3 17.68 4.23 0.32
N ARG A 4 18.59 4.03 1.27
CA ARG A 4 18.71 4.82 2.50
C ARG A 4 19.10 6.28 2.23
N ASP A 5 20.02 6.53 1.30
CA ASP A 5 20.51 7.88 1.01
C ASP A 5 19.40 8.78 0.48
N ARG A 6 18.51 8.21 -0.33
CA ARG A 6 17.32 8.90 -0.85
C ARG A 6 16.40 9.39 0.28
N ARG A 7 16.15 8.53 1.29
CA ARG A 7 15.29 8.89 2.43
C ARG A 7 15.88 10.01 3.29
N TYR A 8 17.19 10.03 3.46
CA TYR A 8 17.85 11.13 4.16
C TYR A 8 17.73 12.43 3.39
N ILE A 9 17.94 12.42 2.07
CA ILE A 9 17.78 13.60 1.22
C ILE A 9 16.35 14.14 1.28
N GLU A 10 15.33 13.27 1.16
CA GLU A 10 13.91 13.64 1.31
C GLU A 10 13.66 14.32 2.66
N ALA A 11 14.15 13.72 3.76
CA ALA A 11 13.99 14.27 5.09
C ALA A 11 14.68 15.65 5.24
N PHE A 12 15.91 15.80 4.74
CA PHE A 12 16.63 17.07 4.76
C PHE A 12 15.91 18.16 3.98
N ILE A 13 15.40 17.84 2.78
CA ILE A 13 14.64 18.82 1.97
C ILE A 13 13.39 19.29 2.73
N ILE A 14 12.63 18.38 3.34
CA ILE A 14 11.42 18.72 4.10
C ILE A 14 11.78 19.57 5.33
N ILE A 15 12.83 19.20 6.07
CA ILE A 15 13.26 19.93 7.25
C ILE A 15 13.70 21.34 6.87
N ILE A 16 14.55 21.49 5.85
CA ILE A 16 15.03 22.81 5.38
C ILE A 16 13.84 23.66 4.92
N TRP A 17 12.94 23.08 4.12
CA TRP A 17 11.76 23.79 3.63
C TRP A 17 10.85 24.24 4.78
N ALA A 18 10.58 23.38 5.75
CA ALA A 18 9.74 23.68 6.89
C ALA A 18 10.34 24.82 7.75
N HIS A 19 11.66 24.81 7.97
CA HIS A 19 12.36 25.87 8.72
C HIS A 19 12.46 27.19 7.95
N SER A 20 12.54 27.14 6.63
CA SER A 20 12.55 28.35 5.78
C SER A 20 11.19 29.03 5.72
N HIS A 21 10.09 28.28 5.95
CA HIS A 21 8.73 28.78 5.89
C HIS A 21 8.04 28.75 7.27
N LYS A 22 8.70 29.28 8.30
CA LYS A 22 8.19 29.30 9.70
C LYS A 22 6.82 29.95 9.82
N GLU A 23 6.53 30.98 9.04
CA GLU A 23 5.22 31.65 9.05
C GLU A 23 4.06 30.73 8.70
N LYS A 24 4.30 29.75 7.81
CA LYS A 24 3.31 28.72 7.44
C LYS A 24 3.32 27.52 8.38
N ASN A 25 4.45 27.29 9.06
CA ASN A 25 4.69 26.12 9.92
C ASN A 25 4.81 26.54 11.40
N ARG A 26 3.77 27.18 11.93
CA ARG A 26 3.75 27.70 13.31
C ARG A 26 4.05 26.67 14.39
N TYR A 27 3.86 25.38 14.10
CA TYR A 27 4.19 24.29 15.02
C TYR A 27 5.70 24.16 15.30
N LEU A 28 6.54 24.79 14.49
CA LEU A 28 8.00 24.85 14.73
C LEU A 28 8.40 25.93 15.74
N GLU A 29 7.51 26.87 16.04
CA GLU A 29 7.78 27.90 17.04
C GLU A 29 7.79 27.23 18.43
N GLY A 30 8.96 27.20 19.05
CA GLY A 30 9.13 26.57 20.37
C GLY A 30 9.37 25.05 20.36
N ALA A 31 9.39 24.41 19.17
CA ALA A 31 9.57 22.94 19.10
C ALA A 31 10.90 22.45 19.72
N TYR A 32 11.91 23.31 19.79
CA TYR A 32 13.25 22.99 20.31
C TYR A 32 13.55 23.63 21.69
N THR A 33 12.58 24.35 22.27
CA THR A 33 12.80 25.07 23.53
C THR A 33 12.64 24.20 24.78
N GLY A 34 12.16 22.97 24.61
CA GLY A 34 12.08 22.00 25.71
C GLY A 34 11.66 20.61 25.22
N PHE A 35 12.37 19.60 25.69
CA PHE A 35 12.00 18.20 25.45
C PHE A 35 10.96 17.67 26.48
N GLY A 36 10.39 18.55 27.30
CA GLY A 36 9.44 18.21 28.33
C GLY A 36 8.03 18.01 27.78
N MET A 37 7.67 16.78 27.42
CA MET A 37 6.29 16.45 27.06
C MET A 37 5.48 16.20 28.34
N PRO A 38 4.31 16.84 28.54
CA PRO A 38 3.43 16.55 29.67
C PRO A 38 3.07 15.06 29.68
N LYS A 39 3.19 14.43 30.85
CA LYS A 39 2.93 12.97 31.00
C LYS A 39 1.54 12.56 30.50
N GLY A 40 0.54 13.44 30.60
CA GLY A 40 -0.80 13.21 30.08
C GLY A 40 -0.86 13.09 28.57
N GLU A 41 -0.18 13.97 27.84
CA GLU A 41 -0.11 13.96 26.38
C GLU A 41 0.67 12.74 25.86
N LEU A 42 1.80 12.44 26.50
CA LEU A 42 2.59 11.25 26.17
C LEU A 42 1.75 9.97 26.31
N LYS A 43 1.00 9.84 27.40
CA LYS A 43 0.10 8.71 27.62
C LYS A 43 -0.99 8.63 26.54
N ALA A 44 -1.57 9.75 26.16
CA ALA A 44 -2.60 9.80 25.10
C ALA A 44 -2.04 9.40 23.74
N ILE A 45 -0.82 9.83 23.40
CA ILE A 45 -0.13 9.45 22.16
C ILE A 45 0.16 7.96 22.14
N ILE A 46 0.69 7.39 23.24
CA ILE A 46 0.99 5.97 23.32
C ILE A 46 -0.28 5.13 23.20
N ILE A 47 -1.35 5.46 23.93
CA ILE A 47 -2.60 4.69 23.91
C ILE A 47 -3.24 4.70 22.50
N LYS A 48 -3.19 5.82 21.79
CA LYS A 48 -3.77 5.93 20.45
C LYS A 48 -2.83 5.44 19.35
N GLY A 49 -1.53 5.62 19.51
CA GLY A 49 -0.51 5.27 18.51
C GLY A 49 -0.11 3.80 18.56
N PHE A 50 -0.08 3.18 19.75
CA PHE A 50 0.34 1.79 19.90
C PHE A 50 -0.52 0.80 19.09
N PRO A 51 -1.86 0.84 19.12
CA PRO A 51 -2.68 -0.04 18.30
C PRO A 51 -2.43 0.13 16.81
N LEU A 52 -2.18 1.37 16.37
CA LEU A 52 -1.90 1.67 14.98
C LEU A 52 -0.53 1.12 14.56
N MET A 53 0.50 1.32 15.36
CA MET A 53 1.84 0.75 15.13
C MET A 53 1.77 -0.79 15.09
N PHE A 54 1.04 -1.39 16.01
CA PHE A 54 0.87 -2.85 16.05
C PHE A 54 0.15 -3.38 14.81
N ASN A 55 -0.86 -2.66 14.30
CA ASN A 55 -1.51 -2.98 13.03
C ASN A 55 -0.52 -3.00 11.86
N GLU A 56 0.30 -1.97 11.72
CA GLU A 56 1.28 -1.88 10.62
C GLU A 56 2.33 -3.00 10.70
N VAL A 57 2.77 -3.35 11.92
CA VAL A 57 3.73 -4.46 12.13
C VAL A 57 3.11 -5.81 11.74
N LEU A 58 1.88 -6.09 12.17
CA LEU A 58 1.17 -7.32 11.83
C LEU A 58 0.90 -7.42 10.32
N TRP A 59 0.48 -6.34 9.71
CA TRP A 59 0.28 -6.29 8.25
C TRP A 59 1.59 -6.57 7.50
N ALA A 60 2.68 -5.90 7.87
CA ALA A 60 3.98 -6.11 7.24
C ALA A 60 4.49 -7.55 7.41
N ALA A 61 4.31 -8.14 8.61
CA ALA A 61 4.66 -9.53 8.87
C ALA A 61 3.81 -10.49 8.02
N GLY A 62 2.50 -10.24 7.89
CA GLY A 62 1.60 -11.03 7.05
C GLY A 62 2.01 -10.99 5.58
N MET A 63 2.29 -9.81 5.03
CA MET A 63 2.74 -9.65 3.65
C MET A 63 4.11 -10.30 3.40
N THR A 64 5.02 -10.27 4.38
CA THR A 64 6.29 -10.99 4.30
C THR A 64 6.07 -12.51 4.24
N THR A 65 5.16 -13.03 5.05
CA THR A 65 4.80 -14.46 5.05
C THR A 65 4.18 -14.89 3.70
N VAL A 66 3.31 -14.06 3.13
CA VAL A 66 2.76 -14.31 1.78
C VAL A 66 3.88 -14.35 0.73
N THR A 67 4.83 -13.43 0.79
CA THR A 67 5.99 -13.42 -0.11
C THR A 67 6.85 -14.67 0.05
N GLN A 68 7.02 -15.18 1.27
CA GLN A 68 7.69 -16.46 1.51
C GLN A 68 6.93 -17.64 0.89
N CYS A 69 5.61 -17.65 0.94
CA CYS A 69 4.80 -18.67 0.26
C CYS A 69 5.05 -18.68 -1.26
N TYR A 70 5.21 -17.51 -1.88
CA TYR A 70 5.57 -17.45 -3.30
C TYR A 70 6.97 -17.98 -3.57
N SER A 71 7.93 -17.80 -2.67
CA SER A 71 9.31 -18.28 -2.87
C SER A 71 9.43 -19.81 -2.90
N ILE A 72 8.49 -20.53 -2.31
CA ILE A 72 8.44 -22.02 -2.34
C ILE A 72 8.19 -22.53 -3.78
N ARG A 73 7.57 -21.70 -4.63
CA ARG A 73 7.23 -22.02 -6.01
C ARG A 73 8.40 -21.91 -7.00
N GLY A 74 9.57 -21.50 -6.56
CA GLY A 74 10.77 -21.38 -7.36
C GLY A 74 11.25 -19.95 -7.58
N LEU A 75 12.50 -19.83 -8.01
CA LEU A 75 13.17 -18.54 -8.24
C LEU A 75 12.55 -17.74 -9.39
N GLU A 76 12.01 -18.41 -10.40
CA GLU A 76 11.40 -17.77 -11.56
C GLU A 76 10.13 -17.01 -11.19
N VAL A 77 9.29 -17.57 -10.31
CA VAL A 77 8.09 -16.91 -9.79
C VAL A 77 8.46 -15.67 -8.99
N VAL A 78 9.49 -15.76 -8.15
CA VAL A 78 10.01 -14.62 -7.37
C VAL A 78 10.58 -13.54 -8.30
N ALA A 79 11.31 -13.93 -9.33
CA ALA A 79 11.87 -13.00 -10.32
C ALA A 79 10.75 -12.28 -11.09
N GLY A 80 9.76 -13.02 -11.59
CA GLY A 80 8.58 -12.46 -12.27
C GLY A 80 7.78 -11.52 -11.36
N LEU A 81 7.58 -11.90 -10.09
CA LEU A 81 6.92 -11.07 -9.08
C LEU A 81 7.69 -9.77 -8.82
N ASN A 82 9.02 -9.82 -8.73
CA ASN A 82 9.85 -8.62 -8.51
C ASN A 82 9.76 -7.64 -9.69
N ILE A 83 9.76 -8.14 -10.93
CA ILE A 83 9.54 -7.32 -12.13
C ILE A 83 8.15 -6.67 -12.08
N ALA A 84 7.13 -7.47 -11.80
CA ALA A 84 5.76 -6.99 -11.72
C ALA A 84 5.59 -5.95 -10.60
N THR A 85 6.10 -6.22 -9.40
CA THR A 85 5.98 -5.29 -8.26
C THR A 85 6.68 -3.96 -8.49
N THR A 86 7.73 -3.92 -9.30
CA THR A 86 8.42 -2.67 -9.64
C THR A 86 7.49 -1.70 -10.35
N ILE A 87 6.76 -2.17 -11.36
CA ILE A 87 5.81 -1.33 -12.10
C ILE A 87 4.51 -1.13 -11.34
N THR A 88 3.97 -2.17 -10.70
CA THR A 88 2.72 -2.06 -9.95
C THR A 88 2.82 -1.08 -8.79
N ASN A 89 3.96 -1.04 -8.09
CA ASN A 89 4.19 -0.08 -7.02
C ASN A 89 4.16 1.38 -7.51
N LEU A 90 4.65 1.64 -8.73
CA LEU A 90 4.57 2.98 -9.32
C LEU A 90 3.10 3.42 -9.52
N PHE A 91 2.26 2.52 -10.01
CA PHE A 91 0.85 2.80 -10.24
C PHE A 91 0.03 2.80 -8.95
N ASN A 92 0.37 1.94 -7.99
CA ASN A 92 -0.30 1.84 -6.68
C ASN A 92 -0.20 3.13 -5.86
N ILE A 93 0.86 3.92 -6.05
CA ILE A 93 1.00 5.24 -5.40
C ILE A 93 -0.25 6.10 -5.62
N ILE A 94 -0.89 6.00 -6.79
CA ILE A 94 -2.04 6.84 -7.15
C ILE A 94 -3.21 6.61 -6.20
N TYR A 95 -3.66 5.36 -6.00
CA TYR A 95 -4.80 5.11 -5.12
C TYR A 95 -4.45 5.28 -3.64
N ILE A 96 -3.20 5.03 -3.25
CA ILE A 96 -2.75 5.27 -1.87
C ILE A 96 -2.82 6.76 -1.55
N GLN A 97 -2.36 7.62 -2.45
CA GLN A 97 -2.39 9.07 -2.25
C GLN A 97 -3.81 9.64 -2.34
N LEU A 98 -4.65 9.11 -3.23
CA LEU A 98 -6.07 9.49 -3.27
C LEU A 98 -6.78 9.13 -1.96
N GLY A 99 -6.52 7.95 -1.40
CA GLY A 99 -7.01 7.56 -0.08
C GLY A 99 -6.55 8.51 1.04
N ALA A 100 -5.27 8.89 1.05
CA ALA A 100 -4.75 9.87 2.00
C ALA A 100 -5.43 11.23 1.86
N CYS A 101 -5.69 11.71 0.64
CA CYS A 101 -6.46 12.93 0.40
C CYS A 101 -7.89 12.84 0.96
N ILE A 102 -8.56 11.71 0.76
CA ILE A 102 -9.89 11.45 1.32
C ILE A 102 -9.85 11.59 2.84
N SER A 103 -8.89 10.94 3.50
CA SER A 103 -8.73 11.02 4.95
C SER A 103 -8.57 12.46 5.45
N ILE A 104 -7.82 13.30 4.75
CA ILE A 104 -7.61 14.70 5.13
C ILE A 104 -8.90 15.49 4.98
N VAL A 105 -9.57 15.42 3.82
CA VAL A 105 -10.78 16.19 3.53
C VAL A 105 -11.93 15.77 4.45
N VAL A 106 -12.16 14.46 4.57
CA VAL A 106 -13.21 13.93 5.45
C VAL A 106 -12.91 14.27 6.92
N GLY A 107 -11.64 14.14 7.34
CA GLY A 107 -11.21 14.50 8.69
C GLY A 107 -11.46 15.98 9.03
N GLN A 108 -11.25 16.90 8.08
CA GLN A 108 -11.53 18.32 8.27
C GLN A 108 -13.05 18.58 8.46
N TYR A 109 -13.91 17.98 7.64
CA TYR A 109 -15.37 18.11 7.80
C TYR A 109 -15.89 17.49 9.10
N LEU A 110 -15.31 16.34 9.50
CA LEU A 110 -15.65 15.70 10.77
C LEU A 110 -15.22 16.57 11.97
N GLY A 111 -14.03 17.17 11.89
CA GLY A 111 -13.55 18.11 12.91
C GLY A 111 -14.38 19.40 13.03
N ALA A 112 -14.96 19.85 11.92
CA ALA A 112 -15.89 20.99 11.88
C ALA A 112 -17.33 20.62 12.32
N GLY A 113 -17.62 19.33 12.57
CA GLY A 113 -18.96 18.86 12.94
C GLY A 113 -19.97 18.77 11.77
N GLU A 114 -19.49 18.93 10.52
CA GLU A 114 -20.34 18.97 9.31
C GLU A 114 -20.52 17.55 8.71
N LEU A 115 -21.19 16.65 9.42
CA LEU A 115 -21.32 15.23 9.06
C LEU A 115 -21.96 15.01 7.67
N LYS A 116 -22.94 15.83 7.28
CA LYS A 116 -23.58 15.70 5.96
C LYS A 116 -22.61 16.03 4.82
N LYS A 117 -21.82 17.09 4.96
CA LYS A 117 -20.80 17.45 3.97
C LYS A 117 -19.66 16.44 3.92
N ALA A 118 -19.25 15.92 5.08
CA ALA A 118 -18.26 14.86 5.17
C ALA A 118 -18.67 13.64 4.35
N LYS A 119 -19.90 13.14 4.51
CA LYS A 119 -20.43 11.99 3.79
C LYS A 119 -20.58 12.24 2.27
N ASP A 120 -21.03 13.44 1.88
CA ASP A 120 -21.17 13.79 0.45
C ASP A 120 -19.80 13.91 -0.23
N ALA A 121 -18.83 14.55 0.44
CA ALA A 121 -17.46 14.64 -0.04
C ALA A 121 -16.80 13.26 -0.15
N ASP A 122 -16.96 12.41 0.86
CA ASP A 122 -16.43 11.05 0.89
C ASP A 122 -16.92 10.22 -0.29
N ASN A 123 -18.24 10.15 -0.49
CA ASN A 123 -18.82 9.41 -1.61
C ASN A 123 -18.33 9.90 -2.97
N LYS A 124 -18.24 11.21 -3.17
CA LYS A 124 -17.74 11.80 -4.42
C LYS A 124 -16.26 11.46 -4.65
N MET A 125 -15.45 11.55 -3.61
CA MET A 125 -14.02 11.26 -3.70
C MET A 125 -13.73 9.77 -3.90
N ILE A 126 -14.52 8.87 -3.29
CA ILE A 126 -14.40 7.42 -3.52
C ILE A 126 -14.70 7.10 -4.99
N VAL A 127 -15.81 7.60 -5.53
CA VAL A 127 -16.19 7.38 -6.94
C VAL A 127 -15.11 7.94 -7.87
N PHE A 128 -14.62 9.15 -7.60
CA PHE A 128 -13.54 9.76 -8.36
C PHE A 128 -12.26 8.92 -8.32
N SER A 129 -11.88 8.43 -7.14
CA SER A 129 -10.69 7.58 -6.94
C SER A 129 -10.80 6.28 -7.75
N VAL A 130 -11.94 5.59 -7.70
CA VAL A 130 -12.17 4.35 -8.45
C VAL A 130 -12.13 4.63 -9.95
N PHE A 131 -12.74 5.71 -10.42
CA PHE A 131 -12.72 6.09 -11.84
C PHE A 131 -11.30 6.39 -12.33
N CYS A 132 -10.54 7.21 -11.60
CA CYS A 132 -9.13 7.49 -11.92
C CYS A 132 -8.31 6.20 -11.96
N CYS A 133 -8.47 5.31 -10.99
CA CYS A 133 -7.75 4.06 -10.95
C CYS A 133 -8.15 3.08 -12.06
N ALA A 134 -9.39 3.11 -12.53
CA ALA A 134 -9.82 2.34 -13.70
C ALA A 134 -9.13 2.82 -14.99
N LEU A 135 -8.98 4.14 -15.18
CA LEU A 135 -8.22 4.70 -16.30
C LEU A 135 -6.74 4.31 -16.23
N VAL A 136 -6.14 4.45 -15.03
CA VAL A 136 -4.74 4.10 -14.78
C VAL A 136 -4.50 2.60 -14.96
N ALA A 137 -5.44 1.74 -14.56
CA ALA A 137 -5.40 0.31 -14.81
C ALA A 137 -5.37 -0.03 -16.31
N GLY A 138 -6.15 0.69 -17.13
CA GLY A 138 -6.08 0.57 -18.59
C GLY A 138 -4.70 0.90 -19.14
N VAL A 139 -4.10 1.99 -18.68
CA VAL A 139 -2.71 2.37 -19.05
C VAL A 139 -1.72 1.30 -18.59
N MET A 140 -1.87 0.80 -17.37
CA MET A 140 -1.02 -0.26 -16.82
C MET A 140 -1.10 -1.55 -17.62
N LEU A 141 -2.27 -1.95 -18.13
CA LEU A 141 -2.43 -3.11 -19.00
C LEU A 141 -1.66 -2.97 -20.33
N VAL A 142 -1.66 -1.78 -20.89
CA VAL A 142 -0.92 -1.50 -22.13
C VAL A 142 0.59 -1.54 -21.89
N ILE A 143 1.06 -0.79 -20.89
CA ILE A 143 2.49 -0.71 -20.54
C ILE A 143 3.00 -2.07 -20.04
N GLY A 144 2.19 -2.82 -19.30
CA GLY A 144 2.54 -4.11 -18.71
C GLY A 144 2.93 -5.18 -19.71
N ARG A 145 2.50 -5.06 -20.96
CA ARG A 145 2.94 -5.96 -22.05
C ARG A 145 4.36 -5.69 -22.52
N PHE A 146 4.81 -4.44 -22.46
CA PHE A 146 6.12 -4.02 -22.93
C PHE A 146 7.18 -3.97 -21.83
N PHE A 147 6.76 -3.70 -20.61
CA PHE A 147 7.66 -3.49 -19.48
C PHE A 147 8.58 -4.69 -19.18
N PRO A 148 8.09 -5.95 -19.13
CA PRO A 148 8.95 -7.10 -18.88
C PRO A 148 9.98 -7.35 -19.99
N GLN A 149 9.72 -6.87 -21.23
CA GLN A 149 10.63 -7.02 -22.36
C GLN A 149 11.94 -6.23 -22.20
N ILE A 150 11.95 -5.21 -21.35
CA ILE A 150 13.13 -4.40 -21.05
C ILE A 150 14.17 -5.21 -20.25
N TYR A 151 13.71 -6.26 -19.53
CA TYR A 151 14.58 -7.08 -18.71
C TYR A 151 15.23 -8.19 -19.56
N ASN A 152 16.54 -8.37 -19.36
CA ASN A 152 17.27 -9.48 -20.00
C ASN A 152 17.14 -10.74 -19.12
N THR A 153 16.03 -11.46 -19.32
CA THR A 153 15.68 -12.68 -18.55
C THR A 153 14.98 -13.69 -19.48
N SER A 154 14.69 -14.89 -18.95
CA SER A 154 14.00 -15.93 -19.73
C SER A 154 12.59 -15.50 -20.13
N GLU A 155 12.09 -16.02 -21.25
CA GLU A 155 10.72 -15.70 -21.75
C GLU A 155 9.66 -16.15 -20.73
N GLN A 156 9.86 -17.25 -20.03
CA GLN A 156 8.96 -17.72 -18.98
C GLN A 156 8.78 -16.69 -17.86
N ILE A 157 9.88 -16.06 -17.40
CA ILE A 157 9.82 -15.01 -16.38
C ILE A 157 9.10 -13.77 -16.91
N LYS A 158 9.27 -13.42 -18.18
CA LYS A 158 8.57 -12.28 -18.80
C LYS A 158 7.06 -12.53 -18.91
N GLU A 159 6.66 -13.74 -19.27
CA GLU A 159 5.24 -14.13 -19.35
C GLU A 159 4.59 -14.12 -17.94
N LEU A 160 5.27 -14.68 -16.94
CA LEU A 160 4.81 -14.62 -15.55
C LEU A 160 4.66 -13.17 -15.06
N ALA A 161 5.66 -12.33 -15.32
CA ALA A 161 5.61 -10.92 -14.95
C ALA A 161 4.45 -10.19 -15.64
N THR A 162 4.24 -10.43 -16.93
CA THR A 162 3.11 -9.85 -17.68
C THR A 162 1.76 -10.28 -17.10
N SER A 163 1.61 -11.56 -16.76
CA SER A 163 0.40 -12.08 -16.13
C SER A 163 0.15 -11.45 -14.77
N PHE A 164 1.16 -11.32 -13.92
CA PHE A 164 1.06 -10.66 -12.62
C PHE A 164 0.67 -9.18 -12.75
N ILE A 165 1.24 -8.47 -13.72
CA ILE A 165 0.88 -7.06 -14.01
C ILE A 165 -0.57 -6.97 -14.47
N ALA A 166 -1.02 -7.86 -15.35
CA ALA A 166 -2.40 -7.86 -15.85
C ALA A 166 -3.41 -8.12 -14.72
N VAL A 167 -3.17 -9.11 -13.87
CA VAL A 167 -4.03 -9.38 -12.70
C VAL A 167 -4.05 -8.18 -11.75
N SER A 168 -2.89 -7.59 -11.47
CA SER A 168 -2.78 -6.41 -10.60
C SER A 168 -3.54 -5.21 -11.17
N ALA A 169 -3.50 -5.00 -12.48
CA ALA A 169 -4.23 -3.94 -13.15
C ALA A 169 -5.75 -4.12 -13.05
N ILE A 170 -6.25 -5.35 -13.28
CA ILE A 170 -7.69 -5.65 -13.18
C ILE A 170 -8.22 -5.44 -11.75
N ILE A 171 -7.42 -5.79 -10.74
CA ILE A 171 -7.80 -5.66 -9.33
C ILE A 171 -7.66 -4.22 -8.83
N MET A 172 -6.86 -3.38 -9.47
CA MET A 172 -6.52 -2.02 -9.02
C MET A 172 -7.73 -1.12 -8.68
N PRO A 173 -8.84 -1.08 -9.45
CA PRO A 173 -10.02 -0.29 -9.07
C PRO A 173 -10.68 -0.77 -7.76
N PHE A 174 -10.68 -2.08 -7.51
CA PHE A 174 -11.19 -2.67 -6.27
C PHE A 174 -10.28 -2.32 -5.09
N CYS A 175 -8.96 -2.37 -5.29
CA CYS A 175 -7.99 -1.91 -4.30
C CYS A 175 -8.17 -0.42 -3.97
N SER A 176 -8.45 0.41 -4.97
CA SER A 176 -8.74 1.82 -4.78
C SER A 176 -9.96 2.05 -3.91
N PHE A 177 -11.05 1.33 -4.16
CA PHE A 177 -12.26 1.37 -3.33
C PHE A 177 -11.97 0.95 -1.89
N SER A 178 -11.25 -0.18 -1.71
CA SER A 178 -10.90 -0.70 -0.39
C SER A 178 -10.03 0.28 0.40
N HIS A 179 -9.00 0.87 -0.25
CA HIS A 179 -8.12 1.85 0.39
C HIS A 179 -8.87 3.16 0.73
N ALA A 180 -9.70 3.66 -0.17
CA ALA A 180 -10.52 4.83 0.10
C ALA A 180 -11.41 4.62 1.33
N SER A 181 -12.12 3.49 1.40
CA SER A 181 -12.97 3.12 2.54
C SER A 181 -12.15 2.94 3.84
N TYR A 182 -10.97 2.33 3.75
CA TYR A 182 -10.06 2.18 4.87
C TYR A 182 -9.64 3.54 5.45
N PHE A 183 -9.24 4.48 4.60
CA PHE A 183 -8.84 5.81 5.02
C PHE A 183 -10.00 6.63 5.59
N THR A 184 -11.22 6.46 5.07
CA THR A 184 -12.43 7.07 5.63
C THR A 184 -12.70 6.57 7.05
N LEU A 185 -12.66 5.25 7.28
CA LEU A 185 -12.83 4.66 8.62
C LEU A 185 -11.75 5.12 9.59
N ARG A 186 -10.51 5.23 9.12
CA ARG A 186 -9.37 5.70 9.91
C ARG A 186 -9.53 7.17 10.31
N SER A 187 -9.99 8.04 9.40
CA SER A 187 -10.28 9.45 9.68
C SER A 187 -11.41 9.63 10.68
N GLY A 188 -12.40 8.72 10.67
CA GLY A 188 -13.49 8.66 11.65
C GLY A 188 -13.11 8.11 13.02
N GLY A 189 -11.82 7.78 13.26
CA GLY A 189 -11.30 7.28 14.53
C GLY A 189 -11.69 5.83 14.85
N LYS A 190 -12.26 5.09 13.92
CA LYS A 190 -12.63 3.67 14.11
C LYS A 190 -11.46 2.71 13.87
N THR A 191 -10.38 2.90 14.64
CA THR A 191 -9.13 2.15 14.50
C THR A 191 -9.26 0.64 14.73
N LEU A 192 -10.19 0.20 15.58
CA LEU A 192 -10.45 -1.22 15.79
C LEU A 192 -11.02 -1.89 14.54
N VAL A 193 -11.91 -1.20 13.82
CA VAL A 193 -12.50 -1.73 12.59
C VAL A 193 -11.44 -1.84 11.51
N THR A 194 -10.57 -0.83 11.36
CA THR A 194 -9.45 -0.88 10.42
C THR A 194 -8.45 -2.00 10.75
N PHE A 195 -8.18 -2.24 12.04
CA PHE A 195 -7.34 -3.35 12.49
C PHE A 195 -7.92 -4.72 12.09
N LEU A 196 -9.23 -4.93 12.24
CA LEU A 196 -9.89 -6.18 11.86
C LEU A 196 -9.84 -6.42 10.35
N PHE A 197 -10.10 -5.41 9.54
CA PHE A 197 -10.10 -5.53 8.08
C PHE A 197 -8.69 -5.65 7.48
N ASP A 198 -7.69 -5.11 8.11
CA ASP A 198 -6.32 -5.11 7.61
C ASP A 198 -5.51 -6.28 8.18
N SER A 199 -5.19 -6.26 9.46
CA SER A 199 -4.31 -7.26 10.07
C SER A 199 -5.00 -8.61 10.29
N VAL A 200 -6.20 -8.63 10.88
CA VAL A 200 -6.87 -9.90 11.18
C VAL A 200 -7.27 -10.61 9.89
N PHE A 201 -7.80 -9.89 8.90
CA PHE A 201 -8.14 -10.48 7.61
C PHE A 201 -6.89 -11.04 6.90
N THR A 202 -5.78 -10.32 6.93
CA THR A 202 -4.52 -10.79 6.33
C THR A 202 -4.07 -12.11 6.97
N TRP A 203 -4.09 -12.23 8.30
CA TRP A 203 -3.61 -13.42 8.99
C TRP A 203 -4.59 -14.60 8.97
N VAL A 204 -5.89 -14.34 8.99
CA VAL A 204 -6.93 -15.39 9.05
C VAL A 204 -7.33 -15.86 7.67
N VAL A 205 -7.27 -15.01 6.66
CA VAL A 205 -7.75 -15.33 5.30
C VAL A 205 -6.61 -15.37 4.29
N VAL A 206 -5.85 -14.28 4.15
CA VAL A 206 -4.86 -14.16 3.07
C VAL A 206 -3.69 -15.11 3.24
N VAL A 207 -3.09 -15.16 4.43
CA VAL A 207 -1.94 -16.03 4.71
C VAL A 207 -2.29 -17.51 4.61
N PRO A 208 -3.39 -18.03 5.21
CA PRO A 208 -3.78 -19.43 5.06
C PRO A 208 -4.12 -19.81 3.62
N ILE A 209 -4.82 -18.95 2.88
CA ILE A 209 -5.11 -19.20 1.46
C ILE A 209 -3.82 -19.24 0.66
N ALA A 210 -2.91 -18.28 0.85
CA ALA A 210 -1.62 -18.28 0.18
C ALA A 210 -0.80 -19.54 0.48
N PHE A 211 -0.82 -20.00 1.73
CA PHE A 211 -0.14 -21.22 2.16
C PHE A 211 -0.75 -22.46 1.49
N VAL A 212 -2.08 -22.59 1.51
CA VAL A 212 -2.79 -23.73 0.86
C VAL A 212 -2.53 -23.73 -0.64
N LEU A 213 -2.66 -22.58 -1.31
CA LEU A 213 -2.37 -22.46 -2.73
C LEU A 213 -0.92 -22.77 -3.05
N ALA A 214 0.05 -22.35 -2.22
CA ALA A 214 1.46 -22.64 -2.43
C ALA A 214 1.78 -24.12 -2.29
N HIS A 215 1.14 -24.87 -1.41
CA HIS A 215 1.48 -26.27 -1.11
C HIS A 215 0.61 -27.28 -1.85
N TYR A 216 -0.66 -26.97 -2.11
CA TYR A 216 -1.63 -27.96 -2.61
C TYR A 216 -2.10 -27.74 -4.05
N THR A 217 -1.84 -26.59 -4.67
CA THR A 217 -2.23 -26.36 -6.06
C THR A 217 -1.05 -26.50 -7.00
N CYS A 218 -1.10 -27.50 -7.89
CA CYS A 218 -0.13 -27.70 -8.98
C CYS A 218 -0.31 -26.73 -10.17
N LEU A 219 -1.00 -25.61 -10.02
CA LEU A 219 -1.40 -24.75 -11.14
C LEU A 219 -0.25 -24.08 -11.90
N LEU A 220 1.01 -24.15 -11.40
CA LEU A 220 2.20 -23.65 -12.10
C LEU A 220 3.22 -24.74 -12.42
N TYR A 221 2.93 -26.02 -12.08
CA TYR A 221 3.88 -27.14 -12.26
C TYR A 221 3.73 -27.85 -13.62
N THR A 222 2.89 -27.35 -14.51
CA THR A 222 2.60 -28.03 -15.79
C THR A 222 3.62 -27.72 -16.90
N SER A 223 4.58 -26.79 -16.70
CA SER A 223 5.60 -26.52 -17.71
C SER A 223 6.90 -27.32 -17.50
N ASP A 224 7.32 -27.55 -16.24
CA ASP A 224 8.57 -28.28 -15.97
C ASP A 224 8.46 -29.81 -16.18
N ALA A 225 7.26 -30.39 -16.04
CA ALA A 225 7.06 -31.81 -16.26
C ALA A 225 7.02 -32.22 -17.76
N ALA A 226 6.91 -31.25 -18.67
CA ALA A 226 6.96 -31.49 -20.11
C ALA A 226 8.40 -31.50 -20.66
N ASP A 227 9.32 -30.78 -20.03
CA ASP A 227 10.71 -30.68 -20.46
C ASP A 227 11.59 -31.84 -19.96
N ASP A 228 11.19 -32.54 -18.89
CA ASP A 228 11.88 -33.75 -18.40
C ASP A 228 11.51 -35.03 -19.17
N LEU A 229 10.64 -34.97 -20.17
CA LEU A 229 10.22 -36.09 -21.01
C LEU A 229 10.74 -36.02 -22.45
N THR A 230 11.59 -35.07 -22.79
CA THR A 230 12.29 -34.98 -24.08
C THR A 230 13.79 -35.01 -23.89
#